data_ccc1b852e955eeaa45d3b065c0975ae7
#
_entry.id   ccc1b852e955eeaa45d3b065c0975ae7
#
_cell.length_a   1.000
_cell.length_b   1.000
_cell.length_c   1.000
_cell.angle_alpha   90.00
_cell.angle_beta   90.00
_cell.angle_gamma   90.00
#
_symmetry.space_group_name_H-M   'P 1'
#
loop_
_entity.id
_entity.type
_entity.pdbx_description
1 polymer ?
#
loop_
_entity_poly.entity_id
_entity_poly.type
_entity_poly.pdbx_seq_one_letter_code
_entity_poly.pdbx_strand_id
1 'polypeptide(L)'
;MRKTYVLDTNVLIYDPRAILKFEDNDVVLPIYVIEEVDQFKRETTERGRNAREVARVLDELRTKGSLSQGVPVGEGTVRVHVPEKRPRLEHGLNPLSADNAILQTALAVRDANTSQPTIFVTMDVNLRIRADAFGLPTEAYEHNAVDVERMHTGIVEINVSTEEIEKFVDSGSMAVPGGETLTGNTCVVLHDETQPKPHVALGRFHANSGDLKIVKTPKDGVMGIRPRNREQSFALDLLLDETVKMVTLVGKAGTGKTLLALAAGMMRTVEDGRYSRLLVSRPIMPLGKDIGFLPGSVQDKLNPWMQPIFDNLEFLLFSGGGKRRGMRAFDELLQSGTVHVEPLTYIRGRSMPQQYVIVDEAQNLTPHEVKTIVTRCGEGTKIILTGDPYQIDNPYVDGSTNGLTVTAERLRGDSIVGHIVLSRGERSELANLSANRL
;
A
#
# COMPACT_ATOMS: atom_id res chain seq x y z
N MET A 1 32.02 7.81 5.66
CA MET A 1 32.15 9.10 6.36
C MET A 1 30.94 9.24 7.24
N ARG A 2 31.10 9.35 8.54
CA ARG A 2 30.00 9.46 9.52
C ARG A 2 29.20 10.73 9.29
N LYS A 3 27.87 10.65 9.30
CA LYS A 3 26.94 11.76 9.12
C LYS A 3 26.13 11.97 10.39
N THR A 4 25.55 13.17 10.55
CA THR A 4 24.58 13.45 11.60
C THR A 4 23.21 13.61 10.97
N TYR A 5 22.26 12.77 11.33
CA TYR A 5 20.87 12.83 10.87
C TYR A 5 20.00 13.48 11.93
N VAL A 6 19.30 14.54 11.56
CA VAL A 6 18.28 15.17 12.43
C VAL A 6 16.92 14.72 11.93
N LEU A 7 16.15 14.04 12.78
CA LEU A 7 14.87 13.45 12.37
C LEU A 7 13.69 14.33 12.75
N ASP A 8 12.74 14.40 11.83
CA ASP A 8 11.44 15.03 12.04
C ASP A 8 10.44 14.05 12.70
N THR A 9 9.37 14.59 13.28
CA THR A 9 8.31 13.83 13.95
C THR A 9 7.63 12.82 13.03
N ASN A 10 7.35 13.22 11.78
CA ASN A 10 6.66 12.36 10.82
C ASN A 10 7.44 11.09 10.49
N VAL A 11 8.78 11.13 10.53
CA VAL A 11 9.65 9.95 10.34
C VAL A 11 9.40 8.92 11.45
N LEU A 12 9.33 9.37 12.70
CA LEU A 12 9.11 8.48 13.85
C LEU A 12 7.68 7.95 13.92
N ILE A 13 6.72 8.74 13.48
CA ILE A 13 5.31 8.34 13.41
C ILE A 13 5.11 7.34 12.29
N TYR A 14 5.84 7.47 11.18
CA TYR A 14 5.84 6.52 10.08
C TYR A 14 6.54 5.20 10.46
N ASP A 15 7.73 5.29 11.04
CA ASP A 15 8.53 4.15 11.48
C ASP A 15 9.06 4.38 12.90
N PRO A 16 8.40 3.84 13.93
CA PRO A 16 8.80 4.02 15.33
C PRO A 16 10.22 3.56 15.66
N ARG A 17 10.80 2.71 14.83
CA ARG A 17 12.16 2.18 14.98
C ARG A 17 13.17 2.82 14.04
N ALA A 18 12.78 3.88 13.32
CA ALA A 18 13.67 4.62 12.43
C ALA A 18 14.99 5.02 13.11
N ILE A 19 14.92 5.45 14.36
CA ILE A 19 16.09 5.86 15.16
C ILE A 19 17.16 4.77 15.31
N LEU A 20 16.83 3.50 15.06
CA LEU A 20 17.75 2.37 15.16
C LEU A 20 18.31 1.95 13.78
N LYS A 21 17.96 2.63 12.69
CA LYS A 21 18.24 2.20 11.32
C LYS A 21 19.28 3.03 10.58
N PHE A 22 19.93 3.96 11.27
CA PHE A 22 20.96 4.82 10.68
C PHE A 22 22.39 4.26 10.85
N GLU A 23 22.51 2.99 11.23
CA GLU A 23 23.73 2.17 11.27
C GLU A 23 24.91 2.85 12.00
N ASP A 24 25.92 3.30 11.23
CA ASP A 24 27.16 3.92 11.72
C ASP A 24 27.10 5.44 11.88
N ASN A 25 25.91 6.03 11.77
CA ASN A 25 25.72 7.48 11.81
C ASN A 25 25.13 7.97 13.15
N ASP A 26 25.23 9.27 13.38
CA ASP A 26 24.67 9.91 14.56
C ASP A 26 23.24 10.38 14.30
N VAL A 27 22.33 10.06 15.19
CA VAL A 27 20.93 10.49 15.14
C VAL A 27 20.67 11.52 16.21
N VAL A 28 20.11 12.66 15.82
CA VAL A 28 19.71 13.75 16.70
C VAL A 28 18.20 13.93 16.63
N LEU A 29 17.57 13.87 17.78
CA LEU A 29 16.14 14.15 17.93
C LEU A 29 15.97 15.53 18.58
N PRO A 30 15.39 16.52 17.88
CA PRO A 30 14.97 17.75 18.52
C PRO A 30 14.01 17.48 19.67
N ILE A 31 14.09 18.19 20.78
CA ILE A 31 13.16 18.02 21.92
C ILE A 31 11.71 18.23 21.49
N TYR A 32 11.46 19.10 20.54
CA TYR A 32 10.13 19.37 19.98
C TYR A 32 9.50 18.15 19.31
N VAL A 33 10.30 17.26 18.73
CA VAL A 33 9.83 15.96 18.20
C VAL A 33 9.27 15.09 19.31
N ILE A 34 9.94 15.07 20.46
CA ILE A 34 9.47 14.31 21.64
C ILE A 34 8.15 14.88 22.17
N GLU A 35 8.03 16.23 22.21
CA GLU A 35 6.81 16.92 22.63
C GLU A 35 5.62 16.61 21.71
N GLU A 36 5.83 16.62 20.40
CA GLU A 36 4.78 16.25 19.43
C GLU A 36 4.39 14.76 19.54
N VAL A 37 5.36 13.87 19.63
CA VAL A 37 5.10 12.43 19.85
C VAL A 37 4.29 12.23 21.13
N ASP A 38 4.55 13.01 22.18
CA ASP A 38 3.80 12.90 23.44
C ASP A 38 2.33 13.32 23.29
N GLN A 39 2.04 14.33 22.49
CA GLN A 39 0.66 14.74 22.19
C GLN A 39 -0.12 13.61 21.50
N PHE A 40 0.51 12.91 20.56
CA PHE A 40 -0.14 11.82 19.81
C PHE A 40 -0.39 10.55 20.64
N LYS A 41 0.33 10.32 21.72
CA LYS A 41 0.15 9.12 22.58
C LYS A 41 -1.27 8.92 23.09
N ARG A 42 -2.04 10.00 23.26
CA ARG A 42 -3.42 9.97 23.76
C ARG A 42 -4.43 9.48 22.72
N GLU A 43 -4.05 9.46 21.46
CA GLU A 43 -4.92 9.04 20.39
C GLU A 43 -5.10 7.51 20.39
N THR A 44 -6.29 7.06 20.08
CA THR A 44 -6.60 5.64 19.87
C THR A 44 -6.24 5.16 18.47
N THR A 45 -5.79 6.07 17.61
CA THR A 45 -5.37 5.85 16.23
C THR A 45 -4.04 5.11 16.16
N GLU A 46 -3.62 4.76 14.95
CA GLU A 46 -2.28 4.19 14.72
C GLU A 46 -1.18 5.18 15.04
N ARG A 47 -1.38 6.46 14.72
CA ARG A 47 -0.49 7.53 15.12
C ARG A 47 -0.20 7.48 16.62
N GLY A 48 -1.24 7.32 17.44
CA GLY A 48 -1.09 7.18 18.88
C GLY A 48 -0.37 5.89 19.31
N ARG A 49 -0.55 4.78 18.54
CA ARG A 49 0.18 3.53 18.79
C ARG A 49 1.67 3.70 18.48
N ASN A 50 1.97 4.26 17.31
CA ASN A 50 3.34 4.50 16.87
C ASN A 50 4.05 5.47 17.83
N ALA A 51 3.37 6.50 18.28
CA ALA A 51 3.88 7.41 19.31
C ALA A 51 4.22 6.70 20.64
N ARG A 52 3.38 5.74 21.06
CA ARG A 52 3.69 4.91 22.24
C ARG A 52 4.88 3.97 22.03
N GLU A 53 5.03 3.43 20.81
CA GLU A 53 6.19 2.59 20.50
C GLU A 53 7.47 3.41 20.42
N VAL A 54 7.46 4.61 19.82
CA VAL A 54 8.58 5.55 19.86
C VAL A 54 9.01 5.82 21.32
N ALA A 55 8.05 6.08 22.19
CA ALA A 55 8.35 6.33 23.61
C ALA A 55 9.00 5.13 24.30
N ARG A 56 8.58 3.89 23.99
CA ARG A 56 9.22 2.68 24.51
C ARG A 56 10.66 2.55 24.02
N VAL A 57 10.89 2.72 22.71
CA VAL A 57 12.24 2.66 22.14
C VAL A 57 13.17 3.69 22.78
N LEU A 58 12.68 4.91 23.00
CA LEU A 58 13.45 5.96 23.68
C LEU A 58 13.71 5.62 25.16
N ASP A 59 12.73 5.05 25.85
CA ASP A 59 12.90 4.62 27.24
C ASP A 59 13.89 3.46 27.37
N GLU A 60 13.87 2.49 26.44
CA GLU A 60 14.88 1.43 26.33
C GLU A 60 16.28 2.00 26.10
N LEU A 61 16.43 3.00 25.25
CA LEU A 61 17.72 3.68 25.04
C LEU A 61 18.17 4.42 26.29
N ARG A 62 17.26 5.11 27.00
CA ARG A 62 17.52 5.82 28.25
C ARG A 62 18.06 4.88 29.35
N THR A 63 17.66 3.61 29.38
CA THR A 63 18.21 2.64 30.34
C THR A 63 19.67 2.28 30.06
N LYS A 64 20.14 2.49 28.81
CA LYS A 64 21.50 2.20 28.38
C LYS A 64 22.47 3.37 28.55
N GLY A 65 21.94 4.58 28.74
CA GLY A 65 22.76 5.78 28.89
C GLY A 65 21.96 7.09 28.87
N SER A 66 22.66 8.22 28.93
CA SER A 66 22.02 9.56 28.91
C SER A 66 21.73 9.98 27.46
N LEU A 67 20.45 10.14 27.13
CA LEU A 67 20.04 10.64 25.81
C LEU A 67 20.53 12.08 25.53
N SER A 68 20.82 12.88 26.54
CA SER A 68 21.40 14.22 26.33
C SER A 68 22.86 14.19 25.93
N GLN A 69 23.60 13.13 26.37
CA GLN A 69 25.01 12.93 26.04
C GLN A 69 25.20 12.07 24.77
N GLY A 70 24.21 11.29 24.42
CA GLY A 70 24.21 10.33 23.33
C GLY A 70 24.36 8.88 23.83
N VAL A 71 23.49 8.01 23.34
CA VAL A 71 23.47 6.58 23.62
C VAL A 71 23.98 5.83 22.40
N PRO A 72 24.98 4.94 22.54
CA PRO A 72 25.47 4.15 21.42
C PRO A 72 24.39 3.23 20.84
N VAL A 73 24.25 3.24 19.50
CA VAL A 73 23.38 2.36 18.73
C VAL A 73 24.19 1.90 17.50
N GLY A 74 24.54 0.63 17.45
CA GLY A 74 25.51 0.16 16.46
C GLY A 74 26.85 0.86 16.63
N GLU A 75 27.40 1.39 15.55
CA GLU A 75 28.63 2.21 15.57
C GLU A 75 28.32 3.73 15.71
N GLY A 76 27.04 4.10 15.63
CA GLY A 76 26.55 5.48 15.78
C GLY A 76 26.08 5.81 17.19
N THR A 77 25.48 7.01 17.32
CA THR A 77 24.86 7.46 18.59
C THR A 77 23.46 8.03 18.35
N VAL A 78 22.60 7.90 19.35
CA VAL A 78 21.29 8.55 19.37
C VAL A 78 21.26 9.54 20.53
N ARG A 79 20.94 10.81 20.25
CA ARG A 79 20.82 11.84 21.29
C ARG A 79 19.59 12.71 21.09
N VAL A 80 19.07 13.23 22.21
CA VAL A 80 18.04 14.27 22.22
C VAL A 80 18.72 15.61 22.37
N HIS A 81 18.47 16.54 21.46
CA HIS A 81 19.01 17.89 21.50
C HIS A 81 17.99 18.84 22.13
N VAL A 82 18.42 19.49 23.20
CA VAL A 82 17.68 20.58 23.89
C VAL A 82 18.42 21.87 23.60
N PRO A 83 17.82 22.86 22.91
CA PRO A 83 18.48 24.13 22.64
C PRO A 83 18.66 24.93 23.94
N GLU A 84 19.84 25.53 24.12
CA GLU A 84 20.17 26.34 25.33
C GLU A 84 19.28 27.58 25.47
N LYS A 85 18.80 28.13 24.37
CA LYS A 85 17.84 29.23 24.30
C LYS A 85 16.75 28.88 23.35
N ARG A 86 15.50 29.33 23.61
CA ARG A 86 14.44 29.24 22.60
C ARG A 86 14.97 29.84 21.30
N PRO A 87 14.89 29.10 20.17
CA PRO A 87 15.39 29.59 18.91
C PRO A 87 14.78 30.96 18.61
N ARG A 88 15.61 32.01 18.49
CA ARG A 88 15.13 33.30 17.95
C ARG A 88 14.97 33.11 16.47
N LEU A 89 13.74 33.27 16.00
CA LEU A 89 13.42 33.18 14.58
C LEU A 89 14.04 34.36 13.83
N GLU A 90 15.21 34.15 13.30
CA GLU A 90 15.72 34.97 12.21
C GLU A 90 14.93 34.59 10.94
N HIS A 91 14.57 35.57 10.13
CA HIS A 91 13.94 35.41 8.82
C HIS A 91 12.41 35.18 8.75
N GLY A 92 11.59 35.67 9.67
CA GLY A 92 10.14 35.80 9.46
C GLY A 92 9.32 34.49 9.57
N LEU A 93 9.89 33.43 10.10
CA LEU A 93 9.18 32.18 10.37
C LEU A 93 8.25 32.32 11.60
N ASN A 94 7.08 31.67 11.58
CA ASN A 94 6.17 31.69 12.72
C ASN A 94 6.76 30.91 13.91
N PRO A 95 6.99 31.58 15.08
CA PRO A 95 7.62 30.94 16.24
C PRO A 95 6.78 29.85 16.92
N LEU A 96 5.51 29.76 16.60
CA LEU A 96 4.56 28.87 17.25
C LEU A 96 4.40 27.52 16.51
N SER A 97 5.06 27.32 15.36
CA SER A 97 5.02 26.05 14.61
C SER A 97 6.12 25.12 15.11
N ALA A 98 5.74 23.90 15.48
CA ALA A 98 6.66 22.83 15.87
C ALA A 98 7.66 22.53 14.75
N ASP A 99 7.21 22.46 13.50
CA ASP A 99 8.07 22.26 12.32
C ASP A 99 9.19 23.28 12.24
N ASN A 100 8.88 24.56 12.52
CA ASN A 100 9.89 25.61 12.48
C ASN A 100 10.90 25.48 13.63
N ALA A 101 10.46 25.04 14.81
CA ALA A 101 11.35 24.79 15.93
C ALA A 101 12.26 23.56 15.66
N ILE A 102 11.73 22.53 15.01
CA ILE A 102 12.49 21.37 14.57
C ILE A 102 13.52 21.77 13.52
N LEU A 103 13.11 22.51 12.48
CA LEU A 103 14.01 23.00 11.43
C LEU A 103 15.14 23.86 11.99
N GLN A 104 14.83 24.78 12.90
CA GLN A 104 15.85 25.61 13.54
C GLN A 104 16.82 24.81 14.41
N THR A 105 16.33 23.77 15.08
CA THR A 105 17.20 22.87 15.82
C THR A 105 18.14 22.14 14.86
N ALA A 106 17.67 21.71 13.70
CA ALA A 106 18.50 21.08 12.68
C ALA A 106 19.58 22.03 12.13
N LEU A 107 19.22 23.29 11.90
CA LEU A 107 20.18 24.33 11.51
C LEU A 107 21.23 24.56 12.60
N ALA A 108 20.82 24.69 13.88
CA ALA A 108 21.74 24.85 14.99
C ALA A 108 22.69 23.64 15.14
N VAL A 109 22.21 22.44 14.94
CA VAL A 109 23.04 21.23 14.96
C VAL A 109 24.06 21.25 13.82
N ARG A 110 23.67 21.66 12.60
CA ARG A 110 24.57 21.83 11.47
C ARG A 110 25.67 22.86 11.80
N ASP A 111 25.29 24.02 12.30
CA ASP A 111 26.22 25.13 12.55
C ASP A 111 27.19 24.83 13.70
N ALA A 112 26.77 24.02 14.67
CA ALA A 112 27.62 23.56 15.77
C ALA A 112 28.56 22.41 15.36
N ASN A 113 28.26 21.65 14.33
CA ASN A 113 29.03 20.49 13.92
C ASN A 113 29.57 20.66 12.49
N THR A 114 30.69 21.36 12.37
CA THR A 114 31.35 21.61 11.09
C THR A 114 32.23 20.47 10.60
N SER A 115 32.46 19.44 11.41
CA SER A 115 33.32 18.32 11.10
C SER A 115 32.63 17.17 10.36
N GLN A 116 31.28 17.10 10.45
CA GLN A 116 30.46 16.06 9.85
C GLN A 116 29.27 16.67 9.13
N PRO A 117 28.86 16.11 7.96
CA PRO A 117 27.65 16.56 7.29
C PRO A 117 26.43 16.36 8.17
N THR A 118 25.62 17.39 8.33
CA THR A 118 24.30 17.30 8.98
C THR A 118 23.23 17.24 7.93
N ILE A 119 22.34 16.25 8.00
CA ILE A 119 21.26 15.98 7.08
C ILE A 119 19.95 15.99 7.86
N PHE A 120 19.00 16.76 7.38
CA PHE A 120 17.66 16.77 7.94
C PHE A 120 16.78 15.77 7.22
N VAL A 121 16.14 14.86 7.97
CA VAL A 121 15.30 13.79 7.43
C VAL A 121 13.84 14.07 7.77
N THR A 122 13.04 14.27 6.74
CA THR A 122 11.58 14.48 6.88
C THR A 122 10.82 13.92 5.68
N MET A 123 9.60 13.46 5.92
CA MET A 123 8.68 13.02 4.86
C MET A 123 7.86 14.21 4.30
N ASP A 124 7.82 15.35 4.97
CA ASP A 124 7.12 16.54 4.50
C ASP A 124 7.92 17.27 3.41
N VAL A 125 7.36 17.27 2.18
CA VAL A 125 7.96 17.93 1.00
C VAL A 125 8.15 19.43 1.23
N ASN A 126 7.18 20.12 1.86
CA ASN A 126 7.27 21.55 2.10
C ASN A 126 8.35 21.86 3.14
N LEU A 127 8.52 21.00 4.13
CA LEU A 127 9.57 21.15 5.13
C LEU A 127 10.95 20.88 4.52
N ARG A 128 11.07 19.93 3.58
CA ARG A 128 12.30 19.72 2.79
C ARG A 128 12.67 20.96 1.96
N ILE A 129 11.70 21.50 1.21
CA ILE A 129 11.91 22.72 0.41
C ILE A 129 12.36 23.90 1.30
N ARG A 130 11.73 24.06 2.46
CA ARG A 130 12.13 25.11 3.42
C ARG A 130 13.55 24.91 3.95
N ALA A 131 13.91 23.69 4.34
CA ALA A 131 15.24 23.38 4.83
C ALA A 131 16.32 23.60 3.76
N ASP A 132 16.06 23.18 2.51
CA ASP A 132 16.94 23.41 1.38
C ASP A 132 17.16 24.91 1.10
N ALA A 133 16.09 25.73 1.19
CA ALA A 133 16.19 27.19 1.07
C ALA A 133 17.09 27.84 2.15
N PHE A 134 17.26 27.20 3.31
CA PHE A 134 18.21 27.60 4.35
C PHE A 134 19.59 26.94 4.21
N GLY A 135 19.85 26.26 3.11
CA GLY A 135 21.12 25.58 2.87
C GLY A 135 21.37 24.37 3.79
N LEU A 136 20.32 23.76 4.30
CA LEU A 136 20.40 22.52 5.08
C LEU A 136 20.13 21.33 4.16
N PRO A 137 21.11 20.42 3.95
CA PRO A 137 20.90 19.20 3.20
C PRO A 137 19.74 18.38 3.75
N THR A 138 18.84 17.94 2.89
CA THR A 138 17.66 17.19 3.29
C THR A 138 17.56 15.87 2.55
N GLU A 139 17.08 14.85 3.24
CA GLU A 139 16.75 13.56 2.65
C GLU A 139 15.31 13.16 3.03
N ALA A 140 14.61 12.49 2.13
CA ALA A 140 13.39 11.77 2.49
C ALA A 140 13.79 10.54 3.31
N TYR A 141 12.93 10.08 4.23
CA TYR A 141 13.15 8.81 4.89
C TYR A 141 12.82 7.66 3.93
N GLU A 142 13.83 7.23 3.17
CA GLU A 142 13.68 6.32 2.02
C GLU A 142 13.90 4.84 2.38
N HIS A 143 14.01 4.48 3.64
CA HIS A 143 14.31 3.08 4.02
C HIS A 143 13.34 2.05 3.39
N ASN A 144 12.20 2.52 2.86
CA ASN A 144 11.19 1.73 2.18
C ASN A 144 10.69 2.36 0.88
N ALA A 145 11.33 3.42 0.38
CA ALA A 145 10.86 4.09 -0.83
C ALA A 145 11.02 3.19 -2.07
N VAL A 146 9.97 3.11 -2.85
CA VAL A 146 9.91 2.37 -4.12
C VAL A 146 9.74 3.39 -5.25
N ASP A 147 10.53 3.27 -6.30
CA ASP A 147 10.31 4.07 -7.50
C ASP A 147 9.04 3.60 -8.23
N VAL A 148 7.95 4.34 -8.03
CA VAL A 148 6.63 3.99 -8.59
C VAL A 148 6.63 3.97 -10.11
N GLU A 149 7.44 4.82 -10.76
CA GLU A 149 7.55 4.86 -12.23
C GLU A 149 8.27 3.63 -12.77
N ARG A 150 9.13 3.03 -11.98
CA ARG A 150 9.88 1.81 -12.29
C ARG A 150 9.33 0.56 -11.62
N MET A 151 8.21 0.68 -10.92
CA MET A 151 7.58 -0.47 -10.30
C MET A 151 7.26 -1.51 -11.36
N HIS A 152 7.57 -2.77 -11.07
CA HIS A 152 7.28 -3.86 -11.99
C HIS A 152 5.78 -3.97 -12.24
N THR A 153 5.41 -4.20 -13.50
CA THR A 153 3.98 -4.29 -13.89
C THR A 153 3.33 -5.63 -13.56
N GLY A 154 4.13 -6.63 -13.21
CA GLY A 154 3.72 -8.03 -13.10
C GLY A 154 3.64 -8.75 -14.46
N ILE A 155 3.88 -8.05 -15.57
CA ILE A 155 3.77 -8.57 -16.93
C ILE A 155 5.11 -8.51 -17.63
N VAL A 156 5.46 -9.58 -18.34
CA VAL A 156 6.61 -9.69 -19.25
C VAL A 156 6.08 -10.07 -20.64
N GLU A 157 6.66 -9.47 -21.67
CA GLU A 157 6.36 -9.80 -23.07
C GLU A 157 7.52 -10.62 -23.63
N ILE A 158 7.19 -11.78 -24.24
CA ILE A 158 8.18 -12.69 -24.82
C ILE A 158 7.79 -12.93 -26.27
N ASN A 159 8.73 -12.68 -27.18
CA ASN A 159 8.54 -12.94 -28.60
C ASN A 159 8.86 -14.41 -28.89
N VAL A 160 7.91 -15.11 -29.52
CA VAL A 160 8.01 -16.52 -29.90
C VAL A 160 7.38 -16.74 -31.27
N SER A 161 7.64 -17.88 -31.88
CA SER A 161 7.01 -18.22 -33.17
C SER A 161 5.52 -18.54 -33.03
N THR A 162 4.76 -18.37 -34.12
CA THR A 162 3.35 -18.77 -34.21
C THR A 162 3.15 -20.24 -33.80
N GLU A 163 4.05 -21.14 -34.23
CA GLU A 163 3.99 -22.56 -33.91
C GLU A 163 4.12 -22.83 -32.39
N GLU A 164 4.96 -22.07 -31.70
CA GLU A 164 5.10 -22.17 -30.23
C GLU A 164 3.85 -21.67 -29.51
N ILE A 165 3.22 -20.60 -30.03
CA ILE A 165 1.94 -20.11 -29.50
C ILE A 165 0.84 -21.13 -29.65
N GLU A 166 0.71 -21.74 -30.84
CA GLU A 166 -0.30 -22.79 -31.12
C GLU A 166 -0.10 -24.01 -30.22
N LYS A 167 1.14 -24.50 -30.09
CA LYS A 167 1.48 -25.59 -29.16
C LYS A 167 1.12 -25.28 -27.73
N PHE A 168 1.40 -24.03 -27.28
CA PHE A 168 1.06 -23.60 -25.95
C PHE A 168 -0.47 -23.55 -25.72
N VAL A 169 -1.22 -23.05 -26.68
CA VAL A 169 -2.69 -23.00 -26.59
C VAL A 169 -3.27 -24.42 -26.54
N ASP A 170 -2.75 -25.33 -27.34
CA ASP A 170 -3.24 -26.72 -27.42
C ASP A 170 -2.87 -27.54 -26.17
N SER A 171 -1.62 -27.44 -25.70
CA SER A 171 -1.14 -28.16 -24.51
C SER A 171 -1.57 -27.53 -23.19
N GLY A 172 -1.81 -26.22 -23.18
CA GLY A 172 -2.10 -25.42 -21.98
C GLY A 172 -0.90 -25.15 -21.07
N SER A 173 0.30 -25.64 -21.43
CA SER A 173 1.53 -25.46 -20.67
C SER A 173 2.74 -25.55 -21.57
N MET A 174 3.80 -24.79 -21.24
CA MET A 174 5.10 -24.87 -21.92
C MET A 174 6.26 -24.46 -20.98
N ALA A 175 7.47 -24.91 -21.30
CA ALA A 175 8.67 -24.37 -20.65
C ALA A 175 8.84 -22.88 -20.99
N VAL A 176 9.54 -22.14 -20.12
CA VAL A 176 9.81 -20.72 -20.38
C VAL A 176 10.66 -20.56 -21.63
N PRO A 177 10.18 -19.85 -22.66
CA PRO A 177 10.94 -19.64 -23.88
C PRO A 177 12.24 -18.83 -23.65
N GLY A 178 13.26 -19.06 -24.44
CA GLY A 178 14.50 -18.27 -24.41
C GLY A 178 15.37 -18.42 -23.17
N GLY A 179 15.01 -19.27 -22.21
CA GLY A 179 15.76 -19.46 -20.97
C GLY A 179 15.67 -18.25 -20.01
N GLU A 180 14.67 -17.40 -20.17
CA GLU A 180 14.45 -16.25 -19.30
C GLU A 180 14.18 -16.68 -17.85
N THR A 181 14.74 -15.94 -16.89
CA THR A 181 14.49 -16.16 -15.47
C THR A 181 13.27 -15.39 -15.04
N LEU A 182 12.14 -16.08 -14.86
CA LEU A 182 10.90 -15.51 -14.36
C LEU A 182 10.75 -15.74 -12.86
N THR A 183 10.11 -14.82 -12.18
CA THR A 183 9.76 -14.95 -10.77
C THR A 183 8.34 -15.50 -10.61
N GLY A 184 8.02 -16.01 -9.41
CA GLY A 184 6.71 -16.63 -9.14
C GLY A 184 5.54 -15.73 -9.51
N ASN A 185 4.55 -16.31 -10.18
CA ASN A 185 3.32 -15.65 -10.65
C ASN A 185 3.52 -14.50 -11.67
N THR A 186 4.68 -14.38 -12.29
CA THR A 186 4.86 -13.46 -13.42
C THR A 186 3.89 -13.81 -14.54
N CYS A 187 3.12 -12.81 -14.98
CA CYS A 187 2.23 -12.92 -16.14
C CYS A 187 3.03 -12.71 -17.42
N VAL A 188 2.78 -13.53 -18.44
CA VAL A 188 3.54 -13.50 -19.68
C VAL A 188 2.59 -13.34 -20.87
N VAL A 189 2.93 -12.39 -21.72
CA VAL A 189 2.31 -12.23 -23.04
C VAL A 189 3.26 -12.82 -24.06
N LEU A 190 2.87 -13.94 -24.65
CA LEU A 190 3.56 -14.53 -25.80
C LEU A 190 3.02 -13.88 -27.07
N HIS A 191 3.88 -13.37 -27.92
CA HIS A 191 3.48 -12.74 -29.17
C HIS A 191 4.45 -13.07 -30.30
N ASP A 192 3.97 -13.06 -31.54
CA ASP A 192 4.76 -13.19 -32.75
C ASP A 192 4.74 -11.87 -33.51
N GLU A 193 5.87 -11.15 -33.45
CA GLU A 193 6.03 -9.85 -34.12
C GLU A 193 6.22 -9.97 -35.65
N THR A 194 6.48 -11.18 -36.15
CA THR A 194 6.68 -11.39 -37.58
C THR A 194 5.38 -11.39 -38.38
N GLN A 195 4.23 -11.51 -37.68
CA GLN A 195 2.92 -11.58 -38.30
C GLN A 195 2.26 -10.19 -38.41
N PRO A 196 1.57 -9.91 -39.55
CA PRO A 196 0.83 -8.66 -39.75
C PRO A 196 -0.30 -8.42 -38.73
N LYS A 197 -0.85 -9.49 -38.18
CA LYS A 197 -1.79 -9.48 -37.05
C LYS A 197 -1.13 -10.25 -35.91
N PRO A 198 -0.86 -9.58 -34.78
CA PRO A 198 -0.20 -10.24 -33.65
C PRO A 198 -0.99 -11.47 -33.21
N HIS A 199 -0.37 -12.64 -33.30
CA HIS A 199 -0.88 -13.84 -32.63
C HIS A 199 -0.40 -13.75 -31.18
N VAL A 200 -1.33 -13.83 -30.24
CA VAL A 200 -1.04 -13.57 -28.82
C VAL A 200 -1.64 -14.66 -27.96
N ALA A 201 -0.84 -15.18 -27.02
CA ALA A 201 -1.33 -16.04 -25.95
C ALA A 201 -0.93 -15.47 -24.58
N LEU A 202 -1.79 -15.69 -23.58
CA LEU A 202 -1.56 -15.24 -22.22
C LEU A 202 -1.18 -16.45 -21.36
N GLY A 203 -0.05 -16.35 -20.68
CA GLY A 203 0.45 -17.35 -19.76
C GLY A 203 0.82 -16.75 -18.41
N ARG A 204 0.91 -17.59 -17.40
CA ARG A 204 1.46 -17.24 -16.09
C ARG A 204 2.51 -18.25 -15.67
N PHE A 205 3.61 -17.76 -15.15
CA PHE A 205 4.69 -18.61 -14.65
C PHE A 205 4.34 -19.20 -13.29
N HIS A 206 4.46 -20.51 -13.18
CA HIS A 206 4.24 -21.25 -11.94
C HIS A 206 5.57 -21.75 -11.41
N ALA A 207 6.08 -21.11 -10.36
CA ALA A 207 7.39 -21.42 -9.76
C ALA A 207 7.54 -22.90 -9.32
N ASN A 208 6.44 -23.53 -8.88
CA ASN A 208 6.47 -24.91 -8.39
C ASN A 208 6.71 -25.94 -9.52
N SER A 209 6.25 -25.66 -10.74
CA SER A 209 6.47 -26.55 -11.90
C SER A 209 7.58 -26.07 -12.81
N GLY A 210 7.97 -24.78 -12.72
CA GLY A 210 8.93 -24.16 -13.62
C GLY A 210 8.37 -23.83 -15.01
N ASP A 211 7.04 -23.98 -15.23
CA ASP A 211 6.40 -23.84 -16.51
C ASP A 211 5.49 -22.61 -16.58
N LEU A 212 5.27 -22.14 -17.80
CA LEU A 212 4.16 -21.26 -18.13
C LEU A 212 2.88 -22.10 -18.28
N LYS A 213 1.78 -21.64 -17.67
CA LYS A 213 0.44 -22.18 -17.86
C LYS A 213 -0.46 -21.14 -18.52
N ILE A 214 -1.31 -21.59 -19.42
CA ILE A 214 -2.24 -20.72 -20.14
C ILE A 214 -3.25 -20.10 -19.16
N VAL A 215 -3.45 -18.79 -19.29
CA VAL A 215 -4.48 -18.06 -18.53
C VAL A 215 -5.85 -18.37 -19.10
N LYS A 216 -6.72 -18.91 -18.24
CA LYS A 216 -8.10 -19.28 -18.61
C LYS A 216 -9.09 -18.37 -17.91
N THR A 217 -9.76 -17.54 -18.67
CA THR A 217 -10.91 -16.79 -18.15
C THR A 217 -12.20 -17.60 -18.37
N PRO A 218 -13.09 -17.73 -17.39
CA PRO A 218 -14.38 -18.39 -17.56
C PRO A 218 -15.16 -17.76 -18.72
N LYS A 219 -15.76 -18.60 -19.58
CA LYS A 219 -16.49 -18.13 -20.79
C LYS A 219 -17.61 -17.16 -20.47
N ASP A 220 -18.31 -17.38 -19.36
CA ASP A 220 -19.39 -16.51 -18.89
C ASP A 220 -18.91 -15.33 -18.03
N GLY A 221 -17.59 -15.20 -17.86
CA GLY A 221 -16.98 -14.22 -16.97
C GLY A 221 -17.04 -14.65 -15.50
N VAL A 222 -16.65 -13.74 -14.61
CA VAL A 222 -16.68 -13.91 -13.15
C VAL A 222 -17.79 -13.03 -12.61
N MET A 223 -18.85 -13.60 -12.05
CA MET A 223 -20.07 -12.88 -11.66
C MET A 223 -20.62 -11.98 -12.79
N GLY A 224 -20.59 -12.48 -14.03
CA GLY A 224 -20.99 -11.71 -15.21
C GLY A 224 -19.97 -10.68 -15.72
N ILE A 225 -18.87 -10.47 -15.01
CA ILE A 225 -17.80 -9.56 -15.42
C ILE A 225 -16.83 -10.28 -16.35
N ARG A 226 -16.69 -9.76 -17.57
CA ARG A 226 -15.70 -10.23 -18.55
C ARG A 226 -14.50 -9.27 -18.59
N PRO A 227 -13.26 -9.79 -18.64
CA PRO A 227 -12.10 -8.92 -18.80
C PRO A 227 -12.16 -8.19 -20.15
N ARG A 228 -11.86 -6.91 -20.16
CA ARG A 228 -11.85 -6.05 -21.34
C ARG A 228 -10.48 -5.90 -21.97
N ASN A 229 -9.44 -6.30 -21.24
CA ASN A 229 -8.05 -6.25 -21.69
C ASN A 229 -7.24 -7.37 -21.02
N ARG A 230 -5.99 -7.54 -21.49
CA ARG A 230 -5.08 -8.59 -21.02
C ARG A 230 -4.74 -8.46 -19.53
N GLU A 231 -4.58 -7.23 -19.02
CA GLU A 231 -4.26 -6.96 -17.63
C GLU A 231 -5.39 -7.44 -16.70
N GLN A 232 -6.64 -7.19 -17.08
CA GLN A 232 -7.80 -7.69 -16.34
C GLN A 232 -7.93 -9.22 -16.42
N SER A 233 -7.52 -9.85 -17.54
CA SER A 233 -7.48 -11.32 -17.65
C SER A 233 -6.48 -11.92 -16.67
N PHE A 234 -5.29 -11.35 -16.57
CA PHE A 234 -4.26 -11.74 -15.59
C PHE A 234 -4.72 -11.50 -14.15
N ALA A 235 -5.35 -10.34 -13.89
CA ALA A 235 -5.89 -10.05 -12.57
C ALA A 235 -6.91 -11.11 -12.14
N LEU A 236 -7.86 -11.49 -13.00
CA LEU A 236 -8.84 -12.53 -12.68
C LEU A 236 -8.19 -13.90 -12.46
N ASP A 237 -7.19 -14.27 -13.26
CA ASP A 237 -6.45 -15.53 -13.07
C ASP A 237 -5.79 -15.60 -11.71
N LEU A 238 -5.08 -14.52 -11.30
CA LEU A 238 -4.45 -14.41 -9.98
C LEU A 238 -5.49 -14.43 -8.84
N LEU A 239 -6.60 -13.71 -9.01
CA LEU A 239 -7.65 -13.60 -7.99
C LEU A 239 -8.38 -14.93 -7.76
N LEU A 240 -8.55 -15.74 -8.80
CA LEU A 240 -9.25 -17.01 -8.73
C LEU A 240 -8.35 -18.18 -8.30
N ASP A 241 -7.03 -18.07 -8.40
CA ASP A 241 -6.10 -19.14 -8.04
C ASP A 241 -5.92 -19.22 -6.51
N GLU A 242 -6.30 -20.34 -5.91
CA GLU A 242 -6.20 -20.57 -4.46
C GLU A 242 -4.76 -20.77 -3.97
N THR A 243 -3.82 -21.07 -4.84
CA THR A 243 -2.40 -21.18 -4.49
C THR A 243 -1.76 -19.83 -4.25
N VAL A 244 -2.28 -18.78 -4.89
CA VAL A 244 -1.88 -17.39 -4.69
C VAL A 244 -2.61 -16.83 -3.47
N LYS A 245 -1.89 -16.60 -2.39
CA LYS A 245 -2.45 -16.17 -1.10
C LYS A 245 -2.58 -14.65 -0.97
N MET A 246 -1.75 -13.91 -1.66
CA MET A 246 -1.83 -12.45 -1.71
C MET A 246 -1.83 -11.97 -3.16
N VAL A 247 -2.70 -10.98 -3.46
CA VAL A 247 -2.70 -10.30 -4.76
C VAL A 247 -2.67 -8.80 -4.52
N THR A 248 -1.78 -8.10 -5.22
CA THR A 248 -1.76 -6.63 -5.27
C THR A 248 -2.21 -6.15 -6.64
N LEU A 249 -3.29 -5.36 -6.67
CA LEU A 249 -3.85 -4.74 -7.88
C LEU A 249 -3.60 -3.23 -7.82
N VAL A 250 -2.66 -2.77 -8.61
CA VAL A 250 -2.29 -1.35 -8.68
C VAL A 250 -2.83 -0.75 -9.98
N GLY A 251 -3.24 0.52 -9.96
CA GLY A 251 -3.65 1.21 -11.18
C GLY A 251 -4.53 2.43 -10.91
N LYS A 252 -4.69 3.28 -11.91
CA LYS A 252 -5.51 4.49 -11.81
C LYS A 252 -6.99 4.19 -11.53
N ALA A 253 -7.72 5.17 -11.02
CA ALA A 253 -9.17 5.03 -10.83
C ALA A 253 -9.87 4.66 -12.16
N GLY A 254 -10.87 3.77 -12.10
CA GLY A 254 -11.63 3.32 -13.27
C GLY A 254 -10.97 2.21 -14.10
N THR A 255 -9.89 1.57 -13.62
CA THR A 255 -9.29 0.39 -14.26
C THR A 255 -9.97 -0.93 -13.89
N GLY A 256 -10.92 -0.91 -12.96
CA GLY A 256 -11.71 -2.07 -12.55
C GLY A 256 -11.17 -2.87 -11.37
N LYS A 257 -10.10 -2.42 -10.68
CA LYS A 257 -9.46 -3.12 -9.56
C LYS A 257 -10.45 -3.68 -8.53
N THR A 258 -11.20 -2.78 -7.93
CA THR A 258 -12.15 -3.11 -6.86
C THR A 258 -13.27 -4.02 -7.37
N LEU A 259 -13.80 -3.75 -8.57
CA LEU A 259 -14.85 -4.57 -9.18
C LEU A 259 -14.38 -6.00 -9.48
N LEU A 260 -13.17 -6.18 -10.03
CA LEU A 260 -12.59 -7.50 -10.31
C LEU A 260 -12.32 -8.29 -9.02
N ALA A 261 -11.80 -7.61 -7.99
CA ALA A 261 -11.55 -8.23 -6.70
C ALA A 261 -12.85 -8.69 -6.03
N LEU A 262 -13.90 -7.84 -6.06
CA LEU A 262 -15.22 -8.17 -5.52
C LEU A 262 -15.88 -9.31 -6.31
N ALA A 263 -15.82 -9.28 -7.65
CA ALA A 263 -16.38 -10.34 -8.48
C ALA A 263 -15.74 -11.70 -8.18
N ALA A 264 -14.41 -11.75 -8.10
CA ALA A 264 -13.69 -12.97 -7.74
C ALA A 264 -13.99 -13.43 -6.30
N GLY A 265 -14.04 -12.50 -5.35
CA GLY A 265 -14.36 -12.78 -3.96
C GLY A 265 -15.79 -13.33 -3.78
N MET A 266 -16.76 -12.74 -4.46
CA MET A 266 -18.15 -13.21 -4.46
C MET A 266 -18.26 -14.60 -5.06
N MET A 267 -17.65 -14.85 -6.23
CA MET A 267 -17.65 -16.16 -6.88
C MET A 267 -17.05 -17.23 -5.96
N ARG A 268 -15.85 -16.97 -5.40
CA ARG A 268 -15.14 -17.94 -4.56
C ARG A 268 -15.80 -18.17 -3.20
N THR A 269 -16.52 -17.18 -2.65
CA THR A 269 -17.18 -17.31 -1.35
C THR A 269 -18.62 -17.79 -1.48
N VAL A 270 -19.40 -17.18 -2.38
CA VAL A 270 -20.85 -17.42 -2.46
C VAL A 270 -21.21 -18.57 -3.40
N GLU A 271 -20.57 -18.62 -4.59
CA GLU A 271 -20.88 -19.66 -5.59
C GLU A 271 -20.09 -20.95 -5.32
N ASP A 272 -18.77 -20.83 -5.11
CA ASP A 272 -17.89 -22.00 -4.98
C ASP A 272 -17.77 -22.51 -3.53
N GLY A 273 -18.12 -21.69 -2.51
CA GLY A 273 -18.03 -22.03 -1.09
C GLY A 273 -16.59 -22.31 -0.61
N ARG A 274 -15.57 -21.77 -1.31
CA ARG A 274 -14.15 -22.00 -0.99
C ARG A 274 -13.68 -21.22 0.23
N TYR A 275 -14.28 -20.08 0.49
CA TYR A 275 -14.01 -19.24 1.65
C TYR A 275 -15.27 -19.13 2.50
N SER A 276 -15.11 -19.12 3.78
CA SER A 276 -16.22 -19.01 4.74
C SER A 276 -16.86 -17.62 4.72
N ARG A 277 -16.10 -16.61 4.28
CA ARG A 277 -16.52 -15.20 4.31
C ARG A 277 -15.75 -14.37 3.29
N LEU A 278 -16.45 -13.43 2.65
CA LEU A 278 -15.87 -12.29 1.95
C LEU A 278 -15.83 -11.11 2.91
N LEU A 279 -14.64 -10.66 3.27
CA LEU A 279 -14.42 -9.49 4.09
C LEU A 279 -13.86 -8.36 3.22
N VAL A 280 -14.58 -7.25 3.13
CA VAL A 280 -14.14 -6.06 2.39
C VAL A 280 -13.90 -4.93 3.37
N SER A 281 -12.74 -4.34 3.28
CA SER A 281 -12.35 -3.25 4.17
C SER A 281 -11.65 -2.12 3.42
N ARG A 282 -11.79 -0.91 3.97
CA ARG A 282 -11.17 0.31 3.43
C ARG A 282 -10.65 1.17 4.58
N PRO A 283 -9.43 1.75 4.48
CA PRO A 283 -8.98 2.77 5.42
C PRO A 283 -9.88 4.00 5.32
N ILE A 284 -10.20 4.59 6.47
CA ILE A 284 -11.00 5.81 6.54
C ILE A 284 -10.04 6.96 6.80
N MET A 285 -9.95 7.86 5.84
CA MET A 285 -9.20 9.12 5.97
C MET A 285 -10.22 10.26 6.00
N PRO A 286 -10.41 10.94 7.14
CA PRO A 286 -11.30 12.10 7.22
C PRO A 286 -10.74 13.23 6.36
N LEU A 287 -11.47 13.66 5.35
CA LEU A 287 -11.18 14.87 4.60
C LEU A 287 -11.57 16.09 5.45
N GLY A 288 -10.60 16.67 6.20
CA GLY A 288 -10.82 17.87 7.02
C GLY A 288 -10.84 17.61 8.52
N LYS A 289 -10.99 18.70 9.31
CA LYS A 289 -11.07 18.66 10.77
C LYS A 289 -12.33 17.91 11.20
N ASP A 290 -12.14 16.77 11.83
CA ASP A 290 -13.11 15.93 12.55
C ASP A 290 -14.44 15.65 11.80
N ILE A 291 -14.82 14.37 11.81
CA ILE A 291 -16.18 13.94 11.44
C ILE A 291 -17.14 14.50 12.50
N GLY A 292 -17.29 15.80 12.60
CA GLY A 292 -18.07 16.50 13.61
C GLY A 292 -19.27 15.72 14.13
N PHE A 293 -20.04 16.24 15.01
CA PHE A 293 -21.25 15.66 15.60
C PHE A 293 -22.31 15.30 14.54
N LEU A 294 -22.04 14.30 13.67
CA LEU A 294 -23.08 13.69 12.84
C LEU A 294 -23.97 12.85 13.77
N PRO A 295 -25.29 13.06 13.79
CA PRO A 295 -26.21 12.21 14.54
C PRO A 295 -26.23 10.81 13.93
N GLY A 296 -26.32 9.79 14.77
CA GLY A 296 -26.40 8.39 14.36
C GLY A 296 -25.38 7.48 15.04
N SER A 297 -25.50 6.19 14.80
CA SER A 297 -24.53 5.18 15.26
C SER A 297 -23.18 5.37 14.58
N VAL A 298 -22.12 4.79 15.12
CA VAL A 298 -20.80 4.81 14.48
C VAL A 298 -20.87 4.21 13.07
N GLN A 299 -21.69 3.19 12.86
CA GLN A 299 -21.94 2.56 11.58
C GLN A 299 -22.58 3.53 10.58
N ASP A 300 -23.58 4.30 10.97
CA ASP A 300 -24.23 5.29 10.09
C ASP A 300 -23.24 6.36 9.62
N LYS A 301 -22.30 6.73 10.47
CA LYS A 301 -21.26 7.70 10.17
C LYS A 301 -20.21 7.18 9.17
N LEU A 302 -19.98 5.88 9.16
CA LEU A 302 -18.96 5.23 8.32
C LEU A 302 -19.51 4.79 6.96
N ASN A 303 -20.85 4.66 6.82
CA ASN A 303 -21.51 4.25 5.59
C ASN A 303 -21.09 5.05 4.33
N PRO A 304 -20.93 6.39 4.35
CA PRO A 304 -20.55 7.13 3.15
C PRO A 304 -19.22 6.67 2.54
N TRP A 305 -18.25 6.28 3.35
CA TRP A 305 -16.95 5.78 2.85
C TRP A 305 -17.03 4.36 2.27
N MET A 306 -18.01 3.56 2.74
CA MET A 306 -18.23 2.19 2.28
C MET A 306 -19.18 2.13 1.08
N GLN A 307 -19.91 3.21 0.77
CA GLN A 307 -20.90 3.26 -0.30
C GLN A 307 -20.36 2.77 -1.66
N PRO A 308 -19.15 3.13 -2.12
CA PRO A 308 -18.62 2.62 -3.40
C PRO A 308 -18.45 1.10 -3.43
N ILE A 309 -18.23 0.46 -2.28
CA ILE A 309 -18.14 -1.00 -2.18
C ILE A 309 -19.54 -1.60 -2.30
N PHE A 310 -20.53 -1.03 -1.60
CA PHE A 310 -21.93 -1.46 -1.70
C PHE A 310 -22.47 -1.32 -3.11
N ASP A 311 -22.22 -0.20 -3.78
CA ASP A 311 -22.64 0.05 -5.18
C ASP A 311 -22.06 -1.02 -6.13
N ASN A 312 -20.79 -1.40 -5.98
CA ASN A 312 -20.17 -2.46 -6.77
C ASN A 312 -20.76 -3.84 -6.47
N LEU A 313 -21.02 -4.18 -5.20
CA LEU A 313 -21.66 -5.44 -4.81
C LEU A 313 -23.07 -5.54 -5.35
N GLU A 314 -23.84 -4.47 -5.26
CA GLU A 314 -25.18 -4.38 -5.87
C GLU A 314 -25.10 -4.58 -7.39
N PHE A 315 -24.19 -3.90 -8.06
CA PHE A 315 -24.00 -4.04 -9.50
C PHE A 315 -23.72 -5.50 -9.89
N LEU A 316 -22.86 -6.22 -9.17
CA LEU A 316 -22.55 -7.64 -9.42
C LEU A 316 -23.79 -8.52 -9.27
N LEU A 317 -24.59 -8.32 -8.24
CA LEU A 317 -25.79 -9.13 -7.97
C LEU A 317 -26.95 -8.80 -8.92
N PHE A 318 -27.06 -7.56 -9.38
CA PHE A 318 -28.11 -7.15 -10.31
C PHE A 318 -27.85 -7.51 -11.76
N SER A 319 -26.59 -7.67 -12.13
CA SER A 319 -26.19 -8.08 -13.51
C SER A 319 -26.68 -9.48 -13.90
N GLY A 320 -26.99 -10.34 -12.90
CA GLY A 320 -27.39 -11.74 -13.09
C GLY A 320 -28.89 -12.06 -12.99
N GLY A 321 -29.81 -11.13 -12.63
CA GLY A 321 -31.19 -11.58 -12.43
C GLY A 321 -32.22 -10.65 -11.81
N GLY A 322 -32.43 -9.47 -12.35
CA GLY A 322 -33.55 -8.58 -11.99
C GLY A 322 -33.48 -7.91 -10.61
N LYS A 323 -33.76 -6.61 -10.56
CA LYS A 323 -33.54 -5.73 -9.38
C LYS A 323 -34.08 -6.24 -8.04
N ARG A 324 -35.30 -6.80 -8.00
CA ARG A 324 -35.89 -7.28 -6.72
C ARG A 324 -35.25 -8.55 -6.18
N ARG A 325 -34.76 -9.45 -7.05
CA ARG A 325 -34.10 -10.70 -6.63
C ARG A 325 -32.69 -10.41 -6.14
N GLY A 326 -31.97 -9.52 -6.80
CA GLY A 326 -30.64 -9.07 -6.39
C GLY A 326 -30.63 -8.36 -5.02
N MET A 327 -31.59 -7.48 -4.74
CA MET A 327 -31.67 -6.76 -3.47
C MET A 327 -31.93 -7.70 -2.27
N ARG A 328 -32.84 -8.68 -2.41
CA ARG A 328 -33.05 -9.69 -1.37
C ARG A 328 -31.81 -10.54 -1.13
N ALA A 329 -31.15 -10.99 -2.21
CA ALA A 329 -29.91 -11.75 -2.11
C ALA A 329 -28.80 -10.95 -1.43
N PHE A 330 -28.71 -9.66 -1.68
CA PHE A 330 -27.71 -8.78 -1.03
C PHE A 330 -27.96 -8.66 0.47
N ASP A 331 -29.20 -8.37 0.87
CA ASP A 331 -29.57 -8.29 2.28
C ASP A 331 -29.34 -9.63 3.02
N GLU A 332 -29.67 -10.76 2.38
CA GLU A 332 -29.44 -12.10 2.93
C GLU A 332 -27.94 -12.38 3.12
N LEU A 333 -27.08 -12.00 2.17
CA LEU A 333 -25.62 -12.18 2.28
C LEU A 333 -25.00 -11.34 3.40
N LEU A 334 -25.48 -10.13 3.60
CA LEU A 334 -25.04 -9.27 4.71
C LEU A 334 -25.55 -9.82 6.06
N GLN A 335 -26.83 -10.21 6.16
CA GLN A 335 -27.43 -10.73 7.39
C GLN A 335 -26.85 -12.09 7.80
N SER A 336 -26.56 -12.97 6.84
CA SER A 336 -25.90 -14.26 7.12
C SER A 336 -24.45 -14.12 7.55
N GLY A 337 -23.84 -12.95 7.32
CA GLY A 337 -22.44 -12.70 7.58
C GLY A 337 -21.49 -13.37 6.57
N THR A 338 -22.00 -13.82 5.41
CA THR A 338 -21.18 -14.35 4.32
C THR A 338 -20.38 -13.23 3.65
N VAL A 339 -20.96 -12.03 3.54
CA VAL A 339 -20.30 -10.82 3.07
C VAL A 339 -20.26 -9.81 4.21
N HIS A 340 -19.09 -9.33 4.54
CA HIS A 340 -18.86 -8.29 5.52
C HIS A 340 -18.16 -7.09 4.88
N VAL A 341 -18.71 -5.91 5.09
CA VAL A 341 -18.10 -4.64 4.70
C VAL A 341 -17.88 -3.83 5.97
N GLU A 342 -16.65 -3.63 6.36
CA GLU A 342 -16.32 -2.95 7.60
C GLU A 342 -15.04 -2.10 7.48
N PRO A 343 -14.96 -0.99 8.24
CA PRO A 343 -13.74 -0.20 8.32
C PRO A 343 -12.55 -1.01 8.82
N LEU A 344 -11.36 -0.67 8.32
CA LEU A 344 -10.13 -1.39 8.66
C LEU A 344 -9.82 -1.41 10.17
N THR A 345 -10.30 -0.42 10.91
CA THR A 345 -10.14 -0.34 12.38
C THR A 345 -10.77 -1.51 13.12
N TYR A 346 -11.82 -2.14 12.57
CA TYR A 346 -12.52 -3.27 13.18
C TYR A 346 -11.84 -4.63 12.92
N ILE A 347 -10.97 -4.71 11.93
CA ILE A 347 -10.19 -5.93 11.63
C ILE A 347 -9.05 -6.13 12.64
N ARG A 348 -8.63 -5.06 13.31
CA ARG A 348 -7.53 -5.11 14.27
C ARG A 348 -7.87 -6.00 15.48
N GLY A 349 -6.95 -6.92 15.82
CA GLY A 349 -7.12 -7.82 16.97
C GLY A 349 -7.83 -9.15 16.64
N ARG A 350 -8.36 -9.33 15.42
CA ARG A 350 -9.05 -10.57 15.00
C ARG A 350 -8.13 -11.42 14.14
N SER A 351 -8.21 -12.74 14.27
CA SER A 351 -7.65 -13.68 13.30
C SER A 351 -8.68 -13.94 12.21
N MET A 352 -8.22 -14.09 10.97
CA MET A 352 -9.07 -14.23 9.78
C MET A 352 -8.74 -15.55 9.05
N PRO A 353 -9.11 -16.73 9.58
CA PRO A 353 -8.90 -17.99 8.88
C PRO A 353 -9.95 -18.20 7.78
N GLN A 354 -9.57 -18.85 6.69
CA GLN A 354 -10.44 -19.27 5.58
C GLN A 354 -11.33 -18.15 5.01
N GLN A 355 -10.81 -16.91 4.94
CA GLN A 355 -11.54 -15.77 4.42
C GLN A 355 -10.92 -15.25 3.12
N TYR A 356 -11.77 -14.69 2.26
CA TYR A 356 -11.36 -13.87 1.15
C TYR A 356 -11.40 -12.41 1.59
N VAL A 357 -10.24 -11.80 1.77
CA VAL A 357 -10.11 -10.46 2.35
C VAL A 357 -9.71 -9.46 1.27
N ILE A 358 -10.46 -8.39 1.13
CA ILE A 358 -10.15 -7.28 0.20
C ILE A 358 -9.88 -6.03 1.05
N VAL A 359 -8.72 -5.43 0.86
CA VAL A 359 -8.37 -4.12 1.41
C VAL A 359 -8.30 -3.14 0.26
N ASP A 360 -9.37 -2.36 0.10
CA ASP A 360 -9.49 -1.34 -0.94
C ASP A 360 -8.83 -0.03 -0.49
N GLU A 361 -8.33 0.78 -1.44
CA GLU A 361 -7.57 2.02 -1.20
C GLU A 361 -6.34 1.82 -0.28
N ALA A 362 -5.64 0.69 -0.48
CA ALA A 362 -4.51 0.29 0.35
C ALA A 362 -3.28 1.23 0.22
N GLN A 363 -3.24 2.13 -0.78
CA GLN A 363 -2.23 3.19 -0.87
C GLN A 363 -2.33 4.20 0.30
N ASN A 364 -3.46 4.23 0.99
CA ASN A 364 -3.62 5.07 2.18
C ASN A 364 -3.09 4.42 3.46
N LEU A 365 -2.50 3.24 3.36
CA LEU A 365 -1.89 2.52 4.48
C LEU A 365 -0.38 2.70 4.51
N THR A 366 0.16 2.71 5.72
CA THR A 366 1.61 2.55 5.92
C THR A 366 2.02 1.09 5.72
N PRO A 367 3.29 0.78 5.40
CA PRO A 367 3.79 -0.59 5.36
C PRO A 367 3.60 -1.36 6.66
N HIS A 368 3.64 -0.67 7.81
CA HIS A 368 3.40 -1.26 9.12
C HIS A 368 1.93 -1.70 9.27
N GLU A 369 0.98 -0.91 8.78
CA GLU A 369 -0.44 -1.28 8.79
C GLU A 369 -0.70 -2.50 7.91
N VAL A 370 -0.19 -2.50 6.69
CA VAL A 370 -0.30 -3.67 5.80
C VAL A 370 0.28 -4.91 6.47
N LYS A 371 1.50 -4.82 7.04
CA LYS A 371 2.09 -5.91 7.81
C LYS A 371 1.18 -6.39 8.94
N THR A 372 0.58 -5.46 9.68
CA THR A 372 -0.33 -5.77 10.80
C THR A 372 -1.56 -6.55 10.33
N ILE A 373 -2.10 -6.23 9.15
CA ILE A 373 -3.27 -6.92 8.57
C ILE A 373 -2.86 -8.30 8.07
N VAL A 374 -1.80 -8.37 7.26
CA VAL A 374 -1.33 -9.61 6.63
C VAL A 374 -0.94 -10.66 7.66
N THR A 375 -0.29 -10.27 8.76
CA THR A 375 0.07 -11.19 9.85
C THR A 375 -1.14 -11.76 10.62
N ARG A 376 -2.35 -11.29 10.34
CA ARG A 376 -3.61 -11.82 10.90
C ARG A 376 -4.35 -12.75 9.96
N CYS A 377 -3.91 -12.87 8.72
CA CYS A 377 -4.42 -13.84 7.79
C CYS A 377 -4.06 -15.24 8.32
N GLY A 378 -5.07 -16.00 8.69
CA GLY A 378 -4.92 -17.38 9.14
C GLY A 378 -4.82 -18.35 7.96
N GLU A 379 -4.75 -19.64 8.28
CA GLU A 379 -4.70 -20.69 7.27
C GLU A 379 -5.91 -20.62 6.34
N GLY A 380 -5.69 -20.86 5.04
CA GLY A 380 -6.73 -20.84 4.02
C GLY A 380 -7.22 -19.44 3.62
N THR A 381 -6.64 -18.37 4.14
CA THR A 381 -7.01 -17.00 3.77
C THR A 381 -6.30 -16.54 2.50
N LYS A 382 -7.01 -15.78 1.69
CA LYS A 382 -6.49 -15.01 0.56
C LYS A 382 -6.73 -13.53 0.82
N ILE A 383 -5.69 -12.70 0.65
CA ILE A 383 -5.78 -11.26 0.82
C ILE A 383 -5.49 -10.53 -0.48
N ILE A 384 -6.31 -9.54 -0.79
CA ILE A 384 -6.19 -8.69 -1.96
C ILE A 384 -6.02 -7.24 -1.50
N LEU A 385 -4.97 -6.58 -1.99
CA LEU A 385 -4.75 -5.15 -1.78
C LEU A 385 -5.00 -4.43 -3.11
N THR A 386 -5.94 -3.49 -3.12
CA THR A 386 -6.25 -2.68 -4.31
C THR A 386 -5.96 -1.21 -4.03
N GLY A 387 -5.48 -0.47 -5.02
CA GLY A 387 -5.27 0.96 -4.83
C GLY A 387 -4.61 1.69 -6.01
N ASP A 388 -4.52 3.00 -5.87
CA ASP A 388 -3.90 3.94 -6.80
C ASP A 388 -2.79 4.72 -6.10
N PRO A 389 -1.50 4.45 -6.39
CA PRO A 389 -0.38 5.13 -5.73
C PRO A 389 -0.33 6.65 -5.95
N TYR A 390 -1.11 7.17 -6.90
CA TYR A 390 -1.18 8.60 -7.21
C TYR A 390 -2.36 9.31 -6.52
N GLN A 391 -3.27 8.56 -5.87
CA GLN A 391 -4.43 9.10 -5.16
C GLN A 391 -4.30 8.80 -3.66
N ILE A 392 -3.45 9.56 -2.98
CA ILE A 392 -3.15 9.36 -1.56
C ILE A 392 -3.79 10.47 -0.75
N ASP A 393 -4.66 10.08 0.20
CA ASP A 393 -5.31 10.98 1.15
C ASP A 393 -4.56 11.03 2.50
N ASN A 394 -3.70 10.03 2.76
CA ASN A 394 -2.93 9.94 3.99
C ASN A 394 -1.69 10.87 3.92
N PRO A 395 -1.59 11.92 4.76
CA PRO A 395 -0.48 12.86 4.72
C PRO A 395 0.86 12.29 5.18
N TYR A 396 0.89 11.06 5.71
CA TYR A 396 2.10 10.42 6.24
C TYR A 396 2.76 9.45 5.28
N VAL A 397 2.19 9.24 4.10
CA VAL A 397 2.75 8.38 3.05
C VAL A 397 2.64 9.08 1.70
N ASP A 398 3.47 8.67 0.77
CA ASP A 398 3.44 9.11 -0.62
C ASP A 398 3.41 7.91 -1.58
N GLY A 399 3.48 8.16 -2.89
CA GLY A 399 3.46 7.13 -3.91
C GLY A 399 4.53 6.05 -3.70
N SER A 400 5.69 6.44 -3.20
CA SER A 400 6.88 5.57 -3.03
C SER A 400 6.93 4.86 -1.68
N THR A 401 6.28 5.40 -0.65
CA THR A 401 6.40 4.93 0.74
C THR A 401 5.14 4.26 1.28
N ASN A 402 4.04 4.28 0.54
CA ASN A 402 2.79 3.68 0.98
C ASN A 402 2.85 2.14 1.04
N GLY A 403 1.96 1.58 1.86
CA GLY A 403 1.93 0.16 2.14
C GLY A 403 1.65 -0.73 0.93
N LEU A 404 0.83 -0.28 -0.03
CA LEU A 404 0.53 -1.05 -1.24
C LEU A 404 1.77 -1.21 -2.12
N THR A 405 2.43 -0.09 -2.46
CA THR A 405 3.61 -0.05 -3.33
C THR A 405 4.78 -0.81 -2.72
N VAL A 406 5.07 -0.55 -1.44
CA VAL A 406 6.15 -1.22 -0.70
C VAL A 406 5.90 -2.74 -0.60
N THR A 407 4.65 -3.16 -0.37
CA THR A 407 4.30 -4.59 -0.30
C THR A 407 4.47 -5.26 -1.66
N ALA A 408 4.01 -4.64 -2.74
CA ALA A 408 4.14 -5.17 -4.09
C ALA A 408 5.59 -5.43 -4.48
N GLU A 409 6.51 -4.48 -4.18
CA GLU A 409 7.92 -4.64 -4.50
C GLU A 409 8.67 -5.60 -3.57
N ARG A 410 8.41 -5.55 -2.26
CA ARG A 410 9.12 -6.39 -1.29
C ARG A 410 8.78 -7.87 -1.36
N LEU A 411 7.55 -8.19 -1.72
CA LEU A 411 7.10 -9.57 -1.87
C LEU A 411 7.14 -10.05 -3.33
N ARG A 412 7.78 -9.28 -4.19
CA ARG A 412 7.98 -9.64 -5.58
C ARG A 412 8.70 -10.98 -5.69
N GLY A 413 8.14 -11.87 -6.52
CA GLY A 413 8.74 -13.16 -6.82
C GLY A 413 8.45 -14.28 -5.84
N ASP A 414 7.77 -13.98 -4.72
CA ASP A 414 7.28 -15.04 -3.85
C ASP A 414 6.18 -15.86 -4.55
N SER A 415 6.26 -17.18 -4.43
CA SER A 415 5.36 -18.12 -5.14
C SER A 415 3.90 -18.02 -4.73
N ILE A 416 3.61 -17.46 -3.55
CA ILE A 416 2.25 -17.27 -3.04
C ILE A 416 1.72 -15.84 -3.24
N VAL A 417 2.50 -14.96 -3.89
CA VAL A 417 2.16 -13.55 -4.13
C VAL A 417 2.03 -13.28 -5.61
N GLY A 418 0.92 -12.65 -6.01
CA GLY A 418 0.69 -12.14 -7.36
C GLY A 418 0.61 -10.62 -7.37
N HIS A 419 1.12 -10.01 -8.43
CA HIS A 419 1.08 -8.57 -8.63
C HIS A 419 0.69 -8.24 -10.06
N ILE A 420 -0.17 -7.23 -10.23
CA ILE A 420 -0.52 -6.70 -11.55
C ILE A 420 -0.79 -5.21 -11.49
N VAL A 421 -0.26 -4.48 -12.47
CA VAL A 421 -0.59 -3.09 -12.73
C VAL A 421 -1.63 -3.02 -13.84
N LEU A 422 -2.79 -2.42 -13.55
CA LEU A 422 -3.85 -2.15 -14.51
C LEU A 422 -3.66 -0.74 -15.06
N SER A 423 -3.10 -0.62 -16.25
CA SER A 423 -2.76 0.68 -16.86
C SER A 423 -3.94 1.30 -17.62
N ARG A 424 -4.83 0.48 -18.18
CA ARG A 424 -5.94 0.94 -19.04
C ARG A 424 -7.19 1.19 -18.22
N GLY A 425 -7.63 2.46 -18.21
CA GLY A 425 -8.94 2.85 -17.67
C GLY A 425 -10.06 2.45 -18.63
N GLU A 426 -11.06 1.75 -18.11
CA GLU A 426 -12.27 1.34 -18.83
C GLU A 426 -13.44 2.28 -18.46
N ARG A 427 -13.19 3.58 -18.57
CA ARG A 427 -14.16 4.63 -18.24
C ARG A 427 -15.08 4.95 -19.42
N SER A 428 -16.20 5.62 -19.12
CA SER A 428 -17.04 6.24 -20.16
C SER A 428 -16.26 7.29 -20.95
N GLU A 429 -16.71 7.58 -22.18
CA GLU A 429 -16.08 8.61 -23.03
C GLU A 429 -15.95 9.96 -22.31
N LEU A 430 -17.00 10.35 -21.56
CA LEU A 430 -16.99 11.57 -20.77
C LEU A 430 -15.92 11.57 -19.67
N ALA A 431 -15.80 10.47 -18.94
CA ALA A 431 -14.83 10.34 -17.87
C ALA A 431 -13.38 10.31 -18.40
N ASN A 432 -13.15 9.70 -19.56
CA ASN A 432 -11.85 9.72 -20.25
C ASN A 432 -11.50 11.13 -20.76
N LEU A 433 -12.48 11.85 -21.32
CA LEU A 433 -12.30 13.21 -21.77
C LEU A 433 -11.91 14.14 -20.62
N SER A 434 -12.60 14.02 -19.48
CA SER A 434 -12.33 14.84 -18.29
C SER A 434 -10.96 14.53 -17.68
N ALA A 435 -10.59 13.25 -17.57
CA ALA A 435 -9.30 12.83 -17.01
C ALA A 435 -8.10 13.29 -17.85
N ASN A 436 -8.30 13.57 -19.15
CA ASN A 436 -7.23 13.99 -20.04
C ASN A 436 -7.17 15.52 -20.25
N ARG A 437 -8.21 16.27 -19.84
CA ARG A 437 -8.32 17.71 -20.15
C ARG A 437 -8.51 18.61 -18.93
N LEU A 438 -8.85 18.06 -17.78
CA LEU A 438 -9.02 18.73 -16.50
C LEU A 438 -7.97 18.28 -15.49
#